data_1d95fe7c740b712fc399be782e54efd4
#
_entry.id   1d95fe7c740b712fc399be782e54efd4
#
_cell.length_a   1.000
_cell.length_b   1.000
_cell.length_c   1.000
_cell.angle_alpha   90.00
_cell.angle_beta   90.00
_cell.angle_gamma   90.00
#
_symmetry.space_group_name_H-M   'P 1'
#
loop_
_entity.id
_entity.type
_entity.pdbx_description
1 polymer ?
#
loop_
_entity_poly.entity_id
_entity_poly.type
_entity_poly.pdbx_seq_one_letter_code
_entity_poly.pdbx_strand_id
1 'polypeptide(L)'
;MTFYQELQLSSVGSKQLIKNTTDKKEKRRHILIYNFKVYLVMAFCVAVVTLFSKIFGADNSVPGVVVLLAVLVLRQADFGVRTSHGLLCIAGIFGILIAGPRITNMMHPVPAFFVNVACILILMIFGCHNVIMSNQSTFVLGYLLLQGYDVSGHAYVLRVISLLIGMGICMAGFY
;
A
#
# COMPACT_ATOMS: atom_id res chain seq x y z
N MET A 1 30.83 5.01 0.21
CA MET A 1 29.50 5.28 0.80
C MET A 1 29.44 4.77 2.23
N THR A 2 28.83 5.55 3.14
CA THR A 2 28.59 5.09 4.50
C THR A 2 27.42 4.12 4.55
N PHE A 3 27.40 3.23 5.57
CA PHE A 3 26.30 2.27 5.77
C PHE A 3 24.91 2.93 5.79
N TYR A 4 24.81 4.10 6.43
CA TYR A 4 23.58 4.87 6.53
C TYR A 4 23.08 5.41 5.18
N GLN A 5 23.98 5.90 4.34
CA GLN A 5 23.67 6.36 2.98
C GLN A 5 23.17 5.20 2.09
N GLU A 6 23.73 4.00 2.24
CA GLU A 6 23.29 2.82 1.50
C GLU A 6 21.89 2.35 1.94
N LEU A 7 21.55 2.49 3.23
CA LEU A 7 20.22 2.17 3.74
C LEU A 7 19.14 3.11 3.19
N GLN A 8 19.47 4.37 2.90
CA GLN A 8 18.54 5.36 2.36
C GLN A 8 18.32 5.22 0.84
N LEU A 9 19.20 4.53 0.11
CA LEU A 9 19.05 4.30 -1.32
C LEU A 9 17.73 3.57 -1.64
N SER A 10 17.11 3.90 -2.77
CA SER A 10 15.97 3.13 -3.28
C SER A 10 16.40 1.69 -3.62
N SER A 11 15.44 0.75 -3.74
CA SER A 11 15.72 -0.62 -4.20
C SER A 11 16.43 -0.66 -5.54
N VAL A 12 16.06 0.24 -6.45
CA VAL A 12 16.68 0.37 -7.78
C VAL A 12 18.12 0.86 -7.64
N GLY A 13 18.35 1.91 -6.83
CA GLY A 13 19.67 2.45 -6.57
C GLY A 13 20.62 1.42 -5.94
N SER A 14 20.14 0.64 -4.96
CA SER A 14 20.92 -0.44 -4.35
C SER A 14 21.30 -1.53 -5.35
N LYS A 15 20.37 -1.94 -6.24
CA LYS A 15 20.65 -2.92 -7.29
C LYS A 15 21.64 -2.39 -8.33
N GLN A 16 21.55 -1.11 -8.71
CA GLN A 16 22.51 -0.47 -9.63
C GLN A 16 23.90 -0.39 -8.98
N LEU A 17 23.98 -0.03 -7.71
CA LEU A 17 25.24 0.00 -6.97
C LEU A 17 25.92 -1.38 -6.97
N ILE A 18 25.16 -2.45 -6.67
CA ILE A 18 25.65 -3.83 -6.70
C ILE A 18 26.12 -4.24 -8.09
N LYS A 19 25.40 -3.80 -9.15
CA LYS A 19 25.74 -4.13 -10.53
C LYS A 19 27.03 -3.42 -10.98
N ASN A 20 27.22 -2.17 -10.57
CA ASN A 20 28.35 -1.32 -10.99
C ASN A 20 29.63 -1.58 -10.20
N THR A 21 29.56 -2.28 -9.06
CA THR A 21 30.72 -2.61 -8.22
C THR A 21 31.48 -3.80 -8.78
N THR A 22 32.73 -3.60 -9.15
CA THR A 22 33.61 -4.64 -9.75
C THR A 22 34.36 -5.43 -8.69
N ASP A 23 34.68 -4.82 -7.54
CA ASP A 23 35.37 -5.49 -6.43
C ASP A 23 34.44 -6.48 -5.71
N LYS A 24 34.87 -7.75 -5.64
CA LYS A 24 34.12 -8.85 -5.00
C LYS A 24 33.84 -8.62 -3.52
N LYS A 25 34.75 -7.95 -2.79
CA LYS A 25 34.60 -7.71 -1.36
C LYS A 25 33.55 -6.63 -1.08
N GLU A 26 33.63 -5.53 -1.82
CA GLU A 26 32.63 -4.44 -1.73
C GLU A 26 31.26 -4.91 -2.20
N LYS A 27 31.19 -5.67 -3.28
CA LYS A 27 29.95 -6.24 -3.80
C LYS A 27 29.22 -7.11 -2.77
N ARG A 28 29.97 -7.98 -2.05
CA ARG A 28 29.40 -8.80 -0.96
C ARG A 28 28.85 -7.92 0.18
N ARG A 29 29.53 -6.86 0.53
CA ARG A 29 29.07 -5.89 1.53
C ARG A 29 27.76 -5.24 1.10
N HIS A 30 27.65 -4.74 -0.13
CA HIS A 30 26.43 -4.12 -0.67
C HIS A 30 25.26 -5.09 -0.71
N ILE A 31 25.50 -6.36 -1.08
CA ILE A 31 24.48 -7.43 -1.04
C ILE A 31 24.00 -7.67 0.39
N LEU A 32 24.90 -7.70 1.36
CA LEU A 32 24.54 -7.93 2.76
C LEU A 32 23.70 -6.78 3.32
N ILE A 33 24.05 -5.53 3.01
CA ILE A 33 23.30 -4.33 3.41
C ILE A 33 21.91 -4.33 2.74
N TYR A 34 21.82 -4.69 1.45
CA TYR A 34 20.56 -4.81 0.74
C TYR A 34 19.64 -5.87 1.37
N ASN A 35 20.18 -7.05 1.67
CA ASN A 35 19.43 -8.13 2.33
C ASN A 35 18.96 -7.71 3.73
N PHE A 36 19.82 -7.06 4.52
CA PHE A 36 19.45 -6.54 5.82
C PHE A 36 18.28 -5.55 5.73
N LYS A 37 18.33 -4.65 4.74
CA LYS A 37 17.22 -3.72 4.46
C LYS A 37 15.92 -4.43 4.13
N VAL A 38 15.97 -5.48 3.29
CA VAL A 38 14.79 -6.29 2.92
C VAL A 38 14.22 -6.95 4.17
N TYR A 39 15.05 -7.59 5.01
CA TYR A 39 14.59 -8.21 6.26
C TYR A 39 13.97 -7.20 7.22
N LEU A 40 14.56 -6.00 7.34
CA LEU A 40 14.02 -4.94 8.19
C LEU A 40 12.64 -4.48 7.72
N VAL A 41 12.45 -4.30 6.41
CA VAL A 41 11.15 -3.96 5.83
C VAL A 41 10.14 -5.10 6.06
N MET A 42 10.52 -6.36 5.86
CA MET A 42 9.64 -7.51 6.10
C MET A 42 9.23 -7.59 7.58
N ALA A 43 10.18 -7.43 8.50
CA ALA A 43 9.89 -7.42 9.94
C ALA A 43 8.93 -6.28 10.32
N PHE A 44 9.12 -5.10 9.73
CA PHE A 44 8.21 -3.98 9.91
C PHE A 44 6.80 -4.29 9.39
N CYS A 45 6.69 -4.91 8.20
CA CYS A 45 5.42 -5.33 7.63
C CYS A 45 4.67 -6.30 8.54
N VAL A 46 5.36 -7.33 9.05
CA VAL A 46 4.77 -8.30 9.98
C VAL A 46 4.34 -7.61 11.29
N ALA A 47 5.18 -6.72 11.82
CA ALA A 47 4.85 -5.99 13.05
C ALA A 47 3.59 -5.11 12.88
N VAL A 48 3.46 -4.39 11.77
CA VAL A 48 2.29 -3.56 11.49
C VAL A 48 1.02 -4.41 11.36
N VAL A 49 1.05 -5.49 10.59
CA VAL A 49 -0.11 -6.37 10.40
C VAL A 49 -0.53 -7.02 11.73
N THR A 50 0.43 -7.49 12.53
CA THR A 50 0.14 -8.09 13.85
C THR A 50 -0.42 -7.05 14.82
N LEU A 51 0.08 -5.81 14.79
CA LEU A 51 -0.44 -4.72 15.60
C LEU A 51 -1.90 -4.39 15.22
N PHE A 52 -2.18 -4.26 13.92
CA PHE A 52 -3.55 -4.05 13.44
C PHE A 52 -4.49 -5.18 13.86
N SER A 53 -4.06 -6.44 13.70
CA SER A 53 -4.83 -7.61 14.11
C SER A 53 -5.12 -7.62 15.63
N LYS A 54 -4.18 -7.19 16.46
CA LYS A 54 -4.37 -7.10 17.93
C LYS A 54 -5.30 -5.96 18.33
N ILE A 55 -5.24 -4.82 17.67
CA ILE A 55 -6.04 -3.62 18.02
C ILE A 55 -7.48 -3.76 17.49
N PHE A 56 -7.65 -4.20 16.25
CA PHE A 56 -8.95 -4.22 15.55
C PHE A 56 -9.58 -5.61 15.45
N GLY A 57 -8.92 -6.64 16.02
CA GLY A 57 -9.37 -8.03 15.96
C GLY A 57 -8.83 -8.79 14.75
N ALA A 58 -8.83 -10.13 14.85
CA ALA A 58 -8.28 -11.03 13.82
C ALA A 58 -8.99 -10.87 12.46
N ASP A 59 -10.30 -10.63 12.47
CA ASP A 59 -11.12 -10.41 11.25
C ASP A 59 -10.73 -9.14 10.48
N ASN A 60 -10.03 -8.22 11.13
CA ASN A 60 -9.56 -6.95 10.57
C ASN A 60 -8.04 -6.92 10.31
N SER A 61 -7.39 -8.07 10.15
CA SER A 61 -5.99 -8.17 9.72
C SER A 61 -5.80 -7.70 8.26
N VAL A 62 -6.80 -7.95 7.40
CA VAL A 62 -6.79 -7.57 5.97
C VAL A 62 -6.65 -6.06 5.77
N PRO A 63 -7.41 -5.17 6.43
CA PRO A 63 -7.18 -3.73 6.40
C PRO A 63 -5.75 -3.33 6.75
N GLY A 64 -5.11 -4.01 7.72
CA GLY A 64 -3.71 -3.77 8.07
C GLY A 64 -2.75 -4.00 6.89
N VAL A 65 -2.97 -5.08 6.12
CA VAL A 65 -2.22 -5.36 4.90
C VAL A 65 -2.46 -4.29 3.84
N VAL A 66 -3.71 -3.89 3.62
CA VAL A 66 -4.08 -2.88 2.63
C VAL A 66 -3.46 -1.52 2.96
N VAL A 67 -3.53 -1.09 4.22
CA VAL A 67 -2.91 0.16 4.69
C VAL A 67 -1.39 0.12 4.50
N LEU A 68 -0.76 -0.98 4.87
CA LEU A 68 0.68 -1.17 4.70
C LEU A 68 1.09 -1.09 3.23
N LEU A 69 0.37 -1.77 2.35
CA LEU A 69 0.60 -1.72 0.91
C LEU A 69 0.42 -0.29 0.38
N ALA A 70 -0.63 0.42 0.82
CA ALA A 70 -0.86 1.81 0.46
C ALA A 70 0.30 2.72 0.88
N VAL A 71 0.79 2.60 2.12
CA VAL A 71 1.93 3.38 2.62
C VAL A 71 3.20 3.12 1.80
N LEU A 72 3.47 1.85 1.46
CA LEU A 72 4.65 1.48 0.67
C LEU A 72 4.60 2.04 -0.76
N VAL A 73 3.41 2.04 -1.38
CA VAL A 73 3.21 2.56 -2.73
C VAL A 73 3.26 4.09 -2.73
N LEU A 74 2.54 4.74 -1.81
CA LEU A 74 2.46 6.20 -1.75
C LEU A 74 3.82 6.85 -1.44
N ARG A 75 4.69 6.17 -0.69
CA ARG A 75 6.07 6.63 -0.48
C ARG A 75 6.89 6.75 -1.79
N GLN A 76 6.51 5.99 -2.82
CA GLN A 76 7.18 5.98 -4.13
C GLN A 76 6.43 6.79 -5.19
N ALA A 77 5.20 7.20 -4.89
CA ALA A 77 4.36 7.95 -5.79
C ALA A 77 4.71 9.44 -5.72
N ASP A 78 5.38 9.92 -6.76
CA ASP A 78 5.50 11.35 -7.00
C ASP A 78 4.29 11.78 -7.82
N PHE A 79 3.31 12.38 -7.18
CA PHE A 79 2.09 12.82 -7.87
C PHE A 79 2.33 14.04 -8.76
N GLY A 80 3.53 14.67 -8.74
CA GLY A 80 3.91 15.79 -9.63
C GLY A 80 2.94 16.99 -9.62
N VAL A 81 1.93 16.98 -8.77
CA VAL A 81 0.80 17.89 -8.72
C VAL A 81 0.77 18.57 -7.35
N ARG A 82 0.05 19.69 -7.25
CA ARG A 82 -0.19 20.38 -5.97
C ARG A 82 -0.62 19.39 -4.88
N THR A 83 -0.05 19.53 -3.68
CA THR A 83 -0.28 18.66 -2.51
C THR A 83 -1.78 18.38 -2.24
N SER A 84 -2.66 19.38 -2.49
CA SER A 84 -4.11 19.24 -2.34
C SER A 84 -4.73 18.20 -3.30
N HIS A 85 -4.25 18.10 -4.52
CA HIS A 85 -4.75 17.07 -5.47
C HIS A 85 -4.29 15.68 -5.06
N GLY A 86 -3.05 15.53 -4.57
CA GLY A 86 -2.56 14.25 -4.03
C GLY A 86 -3.39 13.78 -2.83
N LEU A 87 -3.73 14.68 -1.90
CA LEU A 87 -4.60 14.38 -0.77
C LEU A 87 -6.01 13.97 -1.20
N LEU A 88 -6.58 14.62 -2.22
CA LEU A 88 -7.87 14.25 -2.79
C LEU A 88 -7.83 12.86 -3.44
N CYS A 89 -6.77 12.52 -4.17
CA CYS A 89 -6.59 11.19 -4.75
C CYS A 89 -6.51 10.11 -3.65
N ILE A 90 -5.74 10.35 -2.58
CA ILE A 90 -5.65 9.43 -1.44
C ILE A 90 -7.04 9.24 -0.80
N ALA A 91 -7.76 10.33 -0.54
CA ALA A 91 -9.11 10.27 0.01
C ALA A 91 -10.06 9.48 -0.90
N GLY A 92 -9.99 9.69 -2.23
CA GLY A 92 -10.77 8.94 -3.21
C GLY A 92 -10.48 7.46 -3.21
N ILE A 93 -9.20 7.08 -3.19
CA ILE A 93 -8.76 5.67 -3.11
C ILE A 93 -9.32 5.00 -1.85
N PHE A 94 -9.10 5.59 -0.68
CA PHE A 94 -9.60 5.02 0.57
C PHE A 94 -11.12 5.03 0.65
N GLY A 95 -11.79 6.05 0.10
CA GLY A 95 -13.25 6.08 -0.02
C GLY A 95 -13.79 4.88 -0.81
N ILE A 96 -13.17 4.55 -1.94
CA ILE A 96 -13.53 3.37 -2.74
C ILE A 96 -13.22 2.07 -1.99
N LEU A 97 -12.08 1.98 -1.30
CA LEU A 97 -11.72 0.80 -0.51
C LEU A 97 -12.69 0.54 0.66
N ILE A 98 -13.28 1.59 1.22
CA ILE A 98 -14.26 1.48 2.31
C ILE A 98 -15.65 1.13 1.75
N ALA A 99 -16.15 1.93 0.80
CA ALA A 99 -17.53 1.84 0.33
C ALA A 99 -17.74 0.76 -0.73
N GLY A 100 -16.81 0.60 -1.67
CA GLY A 100 -16.93 -0.29 -2.82
C GLY A 100 -17.22 -1.74 -2.46
N PRO A 101 -16.38 -2.41 -1.64
CA PRO A 101 -16.59 -3.81 -1.26
C PRO A 101 -17.93 -4.03 -0.55
N ARG A 102 -18.35 -3.07 0.29
CA ARG A 102 -19.62 -3.16 1.02
C ARG A 102 -20.82 -3.04 0.11
N ILE A 103 -20.80 -2.06 -0.79
CA ILE A 103 -21.90 -1.84 -1.75
C ILE A 103 -22.05 -3.06 -2.65
N THR A 104 -20.96 -3.57 -3.21
CA THR A 104 -20.99 -4.71 -4.12
C THR A 104 -21.46 -6.00 -3.47
N ASN A 105 -21.08 -6.24 -2.22
CA ASN A 105 -21.52 -7.45 -1.50
C ASN A 105 -22.99 -7.40 -1.05
N MET A 106 -23.59 -6.22 -0.98
CA MET A 106 -25.03 -6.05 -0.69
C MET A 106 -25.92 -6.07 -1.95
N MET A 107 -25.34 -5.95 -3.14
CA MET A 107 -26.08 -5.87 -4.40
C MET A 107 -26.28 -7.24 -5.03
N HIS A 108 -27.29 -7.32 -5.92
CA HIS A 108 -27.49 -8.50 -6.76
C HIS A 108 -26.26 -8.71 -7.69
N PRO A 109 -25.88 -9.96 -8.04
CA PRO A 109 -24.63 -10.25 -8.78
C PRO A 109 -24.43 -9.45 -10.06
N VAL A 110 -25.50 -9.23 -10.84
CA VAL A 110 -25.40 -8.52 -12.13
C VAL A 110 -24.99 -7.06 -11.97
N PRO A 111 -25.69 -6.19 -11.20
CA PRO A 111 -25.24 -4.82 -10.98
C PRO A 111 -23.94 -4.77 -10.19
N ALA A 112 -23.68 -5.70 -9.26
CA ALA A 112 -22.42 -5.78 -8.52
C ALA A 112 -21.20 -5.92 -9.44
N PHE A 113 -21.32 -6.69 -10.54
CA PHE A 113 -20.26 -6.81 -11.53
C PHE A 113 -19.88 -5.45 -12.15
N PHE A 114 -20.87 -4.67 -12.60
CA PHE A 114 -20.62 -3.36 -13.21
C PHE A 114 -20.03 -2.36 -12.20
N VAL A 115 -20.50 -2.37 -10.96
CA VAL A 115 -19.96 -1.53 -9.89
C VAL A 115 -18.52 -1.91 -9.58
N ASN A 116 -18.19 -3.21 -9.51
CA ASN A 116 -16.82 -3.68 -9.32
C ASN A 116 -15.89 -3.22 -10.44
N VAL A 117 -16.32 -3.38 -11.70
CA VAL A 117 -15.53 -2.91 -12.86
C VAL A 117 -15.29 -1.41 -12.77
N ALA A 118 -16.32 -0.63 -12.45
CA ALA A 118 -16.19 0.82 -12.28
C ALA A 118 -15.22 1.19 -11.16
N CYS A 119 -15.33 0.57 -9.99
CA CYS A 119 -14.42 0.79 -8.86
C CYS A 119 -12.96 0.48 -9.23
N ILE A 120 -12.72 -0.65 -9.89
CA ILE A 120 -11.38 -1.05 -10.33
C ILE A 120 -10.82 -0.04 -11.34
N LEU A 121 -11.62 0.39 -12.33
CA LEU A 121 -11.20 1.39 -13.31
C LEU A 121 -10.84 2.72 -12.65
N ILE A 122 -11.64 3.19 -11.70
CA ILE A 122 -11.37 4.43 -10.97
C ILE A 122 -10.09 4.30 -10.14
N LEU A 123 -9.89 3.17 -9.45
CA LEU A 123 -8.64 2.91 -8.70
C LEU A 123 -7.41 2.88 -9.62
N MET A 124 -7.55 2.31 -10.82
CA MET A 124 -6.49 2.33 -11.82
C MET A 124 -6.19 3.76 -12.28
N ILE A 125 -7.20 4.57 -12.56
CA ILE A 125 -7.04 5.98 -12.97
C ILE A 125 -6.34 6.79 -11.87
N PHE A 126 -6.76 6.66 -10.62
CA PHE A 126 -6.10 7.34 -9.50
C PHE A 126 -4.66 6.86 -9.25
N GLY A 127 -4.36 5.61 -9.55
CA GLY A 127 -3.00 5.05 -9.45
C GLY A 127 -2.09 5.36 -10.63
N CYS A 128 -2.64 5.82 -11.79
CA CYS A 128 -1.91 6.03 -13.05
C CYS A 128 -1.09 7.33 -13.13
N HIS A 129 -0.92 8.07 -12.05
CA HIS A 129 -0.24 9.38 -12.10
C HIS A 129 1.24 9.32 -12.50
N ASN A 130 1.87 8.14 -12.42
CA ASN A 130 3.27 7.99 -12.83
C ASN A 130 3.45 6.71 -13.66
N VAL A 131 3.64 6.86 -14.97
CA VAL A 131 3.74 5.76 -15.95
C VAL A 131 4.94 4.84 -15.68
N ILE A 132 6.00 5.35 -15.04
CA ILE A 132 7.25 4.60 -14.79
C ILE A 132 7.16 3.74 -13.52
N MET A 133 6.32 4.12 -12.55
CA MET A 133 6.15 3.43 -11.27
C MET A 133 4.69 3.07 -11.02
N SER A 134 4.01 2.51 -12.01
CA SER A 134 2.59 2.15 -11.93
C SER A 134 2.38 0.95 -10.98
N ASN A 135 2.19 1.23 -9.70
CA ASN A 135 1.80 0.24 -8.70
C ASN A 135 0.27 0.18 -8.49
N GLN A 136 -0.48 0.47 -9.56
CA GLN A 136 -1.95 0.45 -9.59
C GLN A 136 -2.53 -0.88 -9.13
N SER A 137 -1.86 -1.98 -9.50
CA SER A 137 -2.23 -3.33 -9.11
C SER A 137 -2.35 -3.52 -7.59
N THR A 138 -1.60 -2.73 -6.81
CA THR A 138 -1.61 -2.83 -5.35
C THR A 138 -2.93 -2.34 -4.75
N PHE A 139 -3.49 -1.24 -5.25
CA PHE A 139 -4.79 -0.74 -4.79
C PHE A 139 -5.94 -1.64 -5.23
N VAL A 140 -5.85 -2.17 -6.46
CA VAL A 140 -6.82 -3.15 -6.97
C VAL A 140 -6.75 -4.45 -6.15
N LEU A 141 -5.54 -4.94 -5.84
CA LEU A 141 -5.36 -6.09 -4.96
C LEU A 141 -5.96 -5.84 -3.57
N GLY A 142 -5.72 -4.66 -2.99
CA GLY A 142 -6.30 -4.25 -1.71
C GLY A 142 -7.83 -4.25 -1.74
N TYR A 143 -8.42 -3.73 -2.82
CA TYR A 143 -9.87 -3.75 -3.03
C TYR A 143 -10.44 -5.17 -3.09
N LEU A 144 -9.82 -6.06 -3.88
CA LEU A 144 -10.24 -7.44 -4.02
C LEU A 144 -10.09 -8.23 -2.70
N LEU A 145 -9.03 -7.98 -1.94
CA LEU A 145 -8.86 -8.58 -0.61
C LEU A 145 -9.96 -8.15 0.35
N LEU A 146 -10.32 -6.86 0.37
CA LEU A 146 -11.40 -6.35 1.22
C LEU A 146 -12.77 -6.89 0.81
N GLN A 147 -12.99 -7.11 -0.48
CA GLN A 147 -14.22 -7.70 -1.01
C GLN A 147 -14.31 -9.20 -0.69
N GLY A 148 -13.21 -9.95 -0.82
CA GLY A 148 -13.17 -11.38 -0.53
C GLY A 148 -13.36 -11.72 0.96
N TYR A 149 -12.98 -10.80 1.84
CA TYR A 149 -13.17 -10.92 3.29
C TYR A 149 -14.24 -9.96 3.77
N ASP A 150 -15.51 -10.26 3.44
CA ASP A 150 -16.63 -9.44 3.91
C ASP A 150 -16.84 -9.62 5.43
N VAL A 151 -17.08 -8.51 6.11
CA VAL A 151 -17.41 -8.47 7.54
C VAL A 151 -18.65 -7.59 7.74
N SER A 152 -19.45 -7.95 8.74
CA SER A 152 -20.70 -7.27 9.04
C SER A 152 -20.75 -6.80 10.51
N GLY A 153 -21.69 -5.94 10.83
CA GLY A 153 -21.92 -5.45 12.18
C GLY A 153 -20.74 -4.66 12.76
N HIS A 154 -20.38 -4.96 14.00
CA HIS A 154 -19.32 -4.27 14.74
C HIS A 154 -17.94 -4.38 14.07
N ALA A 155 -17.63 -5.54 13.47
CA ALA A 155 -16.36 -5.76 12.77
C ALA A 155 -16.20 -4.85 11.55
N TYR A 156 -17.30 -4.52 10.87
CA TYR A 156 -17.26 -3.54 9.76
C TYR A 156 -16.94 -2.12 10.25
N VAL A 157 -17.51 -1.69 11.38
CA VAL A 157 -17.19 -0.38 11.97
C VAL A 157 -15.70 -0.29 12.30
N LEU A 158 -15.14 -1.32 12.93
CA LEU A 158 -13.70 -1.39 13.20
C LEU A 158 -12.86 -1.38 11.92
N ARG A 159 -13.33 -2.01 10.84
CA ARG A 159 -12.70 -1.96 9.52
C ARG A 159 -12.67 -0.55 8.96
N VAL A 160 -13.77 0.17 9.02
CA VAL A 160 -13.85 1.57 8.56
C VAL A 160 -12.89 2.44 9.35
N ILE A 161 -12.87 2.32 10.68
CA ILE A 161 -11.97 3.08 11.56
C ILE A 161 -10.51 2.76 11.21
N SER A 162 -10.15 1.50 11.02
CA SER A 162 -8.78 1.09 10.69
C SER A 162 -8.31 1.65 9.35
N LEU A 163 -9.19 1.68 8.33
CA LEU A 163 -8.89 2.27 7.02
C LEU A 163 -8.81 3.80 7.08
N LEU A 164 -9.65 4.46 7.88
CA LEU A 164 -9.56 5.91 8.11
C LEU A 164 -8.26 6.30 8.81
N ILE A 165 -7.83 5.54 9.80
CA ILE A 165 -6.51 5.73 10.44
C ILE A 165 -5.39 5.54 9.42
N GLY A 166 -5.48 4.49 8.60
CA GLY A 166 -4.54 4.25 7.51
C GLY A 166 -4.49 5.39 6.49
N MET A 167 -5.64 5.94 6.13
CA MET A 167 -5.74 7.13 5.27
C MET A 167 -5.02 8.33 5.91
N GLY A 168 -5.24 8.57 7.21
CA GLY A 168 -4.56 9.64 7.95
C GLY A 168 -3.05 9.48 7.98
N ILE A 169 -2.54 8.25 8.18
CA ILE A 169 -1.11 7.94 8.13
C ILE A 169 -0.54 8.21 6.72
N CYS A 170 -1.26 7.78 5.67
CA CYS A 170 -0.86 8.03 4.28
C CYS A 170 -0.83 9.53 3.97
N MET A 171 -1.84 10.29 4.40
CA MET A 171 -1.90 11.73 4.20
C MET A 171 -0.77 12.47 4.94
N ALA A 172 -0.48 12.07 6.18
CA ALA A 172 0.62 12.63 6.97
C ALA A 172 2.00 12.30 6.38
N GLY A 173 2.16 11.12 5.79
CA GLY A 173 3.40 10.72 5.11
C GLY A 173 3.59 11.37 3.74
N PHE A 174 2.51 11.88 3.15
CA PHE A 174 2.55 12.58 1.87
C PHE A 174 2.82 14.10 2.03
N TYR A 175 2.45 14.68 3.17
CA TYR A 175 2.69 16.09 3.49
C TYR A 175 4.13 16.34 3.92
#